data_41e30d394128e4f12d030b9748ceb233
#
_entry.id   41e30d394128e4f12d030b9748ceb233
#
_cell.length_a   1.000
_cell.length_b   1.000
_cell.length_c   1.000
_cell.angle_alpha   90.00
_cell.angle_beta   90.00
_cell.angle_gamma   90.00
#
_symmetry.space_group_name_H-M   'P 1'
#
loop_
_entity.id
_entity.type
_entity.pdbx_description
1 polymer ?
#
loop_
_entity_poly.entity_id
_entity_poly.type
_entity_poly.pdbx_seq_one_letter_code
_entity_poly.pdbx_strand_id
1 'polypeptide(L)'
;MAEITASLVKELREKTGAGMMDCKKALNEVAGDLEKAVDWLRTKGLSAASKKAGRVAAEGLVGVMASGTRGAVIEVNAETDFVGRNEQFQKFVGTVGKIALDNGGDLAKTAAAAYPGTGRDVQGELTNLIATIGENMSLRRAASLSVSDGVVVGYTHNAVAPDLGKIGVLVALESTGDKAKLAAFEIGRAHV
;
A
#
# COMPACT_ATOMS: atom_id res chain seq x y z
N MET A 1 19.12 -17.96 30.07
CA MET A 1 18.73 -17.28 28.82
C MET A 1 17.67 -18.15 28.16
N ALA A 2 16.54 -17.59 27.72
CA ALA A 2 15.54 -18.37 27.01
C ALA A 2 16.14 -18.88 25.67
N GLU A 3 15.93 -20.15 25.37
CA GLU A 3 16.42 -20.75 24.14
C GLU A 3 15.57 -20.22 22.97
N ILE A 4 16.21 -19.53 22.02
CA ILE A 4 15.53 -19.00 20.83
C ILE A 4 15.32 -20.14 19.83
N THR A 5 14.13 -20.72 19.85
CA THR A 5 13.76 -21.84 18.96
C THR A 5 13.44 -21.35 17.55
N ALA A 6 13.59 -22.24 16.57
CA ALA A 6 13.19 -21.97 15.18
C ALA A 6 11.68 -21.65 15.07
N SER A 7 10.84 -22.25 15.92
CA SER A 7 9.41 -21.98 15.99
C SER A 7 9.12 -20.54 16.40
N LEU A 8 9.81 -20.03 17.41
CA LEU A 8 9.64 -18.67 17.90
C LEU A 8 10.07 -17.64 16.84
N VAL A 9 11.15 -17.92 16.12
CA VAL A 9 11.60 -17.08 14.98
C VAL A 9 10.56 -17.08 13.86
N LYS A 10 9.98 -18.23 13.54
CA LYS A 10 8.92 -18.36 12.53
C LYS A 10 7.68 -17.57 12.93
N GLU A 11 7.22 -17.69 14.19
CA GLU A 11 6.07 -16.96 14.70
C GLU A 11 6.27 -15.44 14.61
N LEU A 12 7.43 -14.94 15.05
CA LEU A 12 7.74 -13.51 14.96
C LEU A 12 7.78 -13.03 13.52
N ARG A 13 8.29 -13.85 12.59
CA ARG A 13 8.33 -13.54 11.17
C ARG A 13 6.93 -13.46 10.56
N GLU A 14 6.05 -14.38 10.92
CA GLU A 14 4.65 -14.38 10.46
C GLU A 14 3.89 -13.14 10.97
N LYS A 15 4.15 -12.72 12.20
CA LYS A 15 3.55 -11.51 12.79
C LYS A 15 4.08 -10.20 12.19
N THR A 16 5.35 -10.13 11.83
CA THR A 16 6.01 -8.85 11.49
C THR A 16 6.37 -8.69 10.02
N GLY A 17 6.47 -9.79 9.28
CA GLY A 17 7.01 -9.82 7.92
C GLY A 17 8.52 -9.58 7.83
N ALA A 18 9.22 -9.40 8.96
CA ALA A 18 10.64 -9.14 9.00
C ALA A 18 11.48 -10.35 8.55
N GLY A 19 12.72 -10.10 8.12
CA GLY A 19 13.66 -11.15 7.72
C GLY A 19 14.00 -12.10 8.88
N MET A 20 14.28 -13.37 8.55
CA MET A 20 14.57 -14.40 9.56
C MET A 20 15.72 -14.01 10.50
N MET A 21 16.79 -13.42 9.98
CA MET A 21 17.94 -12.99 10.79
C MET A 21 17.60 -11.80 11.68
N ASP A 22 16.76 -10.89 11.23
CA ASP A 22 16.27 -9.77 12.04
C ASP A 22 15.36 -10.24 13.17
N CYS A 23 14.47 -11.21 12.88
CA CYS A 23 13.64 -11.83 13.92
C CYS A 23 14.49 -12.56 14.97
N LYS A 24 15.48 -13.35 14.54
CA LYS A 24 16.42 -14.02 15.47
C LYS A 24 17.17 -13.01 16.33
N LYS A 25 17.67 -11.93 15.72
CA LYS A 25 18.37 -10.87 16.44
C LYS A 25 17.45 -10.18 17.46
N ALA A 26 16.24 -9.82 17.05
CA ALA A 26 15.25 -9.19 17.93
C ALA A 26 14.97 -10.06 19.16
N LEU A 27 14.71 -11.36 18.95
CA LEU A 27 14.45 -12.29 20.05
C LEU A 27 15.64 -12.44 20.99
N ASN A 28 16.87 -12.45 20.48
CA ASN A 28 18.07 -12.48 21.32
C ASN A 28 18.20 -11.21 22.19
N GLU A 29 17.95 -10.04 21.64
CA GLU A 29 18.05 -8.75 22.33
C GLU A 29 17.03 -8.60 23.48
N VAL A 30 15.87 -9.29 23.34
CA VAL A 30 14.79 -9.22 24.34
C VAL A 30 14.58 -10.54 25.10
N ALA A 31 15.58 -11.43 25.11
CA ALA A 31 15.58 -12.71 25.81
C ALA A 31 14.36 -13.62 25.50
N GLY A 32 13.90 -13.61 24.23
CA GLY A 32 12.82 -14.47 23.74
C GLY A 32 11.40 -13.93 23.95
N ASP A 33 11.25 -12.72 24.49
CA ASP A 33 9.94 -12.06 24.64
C ASP A 33 9.41 -11.61 23.28
N LEU A 34 8.32 -12.22 22.83
CA LEU A 34 7.73 -11.99 21.49
C LEU A 34 7.19 -10.57 21.31
N GLU A 35 6.53 -10.02 22.33
CA GLU A 35 5.95 -8.68 22.26
C GLU A 35 7.03 -7.61 22.21
N LYS A 36 8.03 -7.72 23.08
CA LYS A 36 9.20 -6.83 23.05
C LYS A 36 10.00 -6.97 21.75
N ALA A 37 10.06 -8.17 21.16
CA ALA A 37 10.72 -8.38 19.86
C ALA A 37 9.99 -7.66 18.73
N VAL A 38 8.65 -7.64 18.73
CA VAL A 38 7.83 -6.85 17.78
C VAL A 38 8.15 -5.36 17.93
N ASP A 39 8.17 -4.84 19.17
CA ASP A 39 8.48 -3.43 19.42
C ASP A 39 9.92 -3.07 19.04
N TRP A 40 10.87 -3.95 19.29
CA TRP A 40 12.26 -3.79 18.88
C TRP A 40 12.39 -3.71 17.36
N LEU A 41 11.71 -4.62 16.63
CA LEU A 41 11.67 -4.60 15.16
C LEU A 41 11.01 -3.34 14.62
N ARG A 42 9.92 -2.89 15.24
CA ARG A 42 9.25 -1.63 14.88
C ARG A 42 10.19 -0.43 15.03
N THR A 43 10.88 -0.32 16.16
CA THR A 43 11.85 0.76 16.41
C THR A 43 13.00 0.73 15.41
N LYS A 44 13.52 -0.47 15.11
CA LYS A 44 14.55 -0.66 14.10
C LYS A 44 14.04 -0.29 12.69
N GLY A 45 12.79 -0.63 12.37
CA GLY A 45 12.13 -0.26 11.10
C GLY A 45 12.00 1.25 10.93
N LEU A 46 11.58 1.98 11.97
CA LEU A 46 11.54 3.44 11.98
C LEU A 46 12.93 4.05 11.71
N SER A 47 13.97 3.54 12.37
CA SER A 47 15.35 4.00 12.13
C SER A 47 15.83 3.69 10.71
N ALA A 48 15.49 2.53 10.15
CA ALA A 48 15.84 2.18 8.78
C ALA A 48 15.12 3.05 7.75
N ALA A 49 13.83 3.32 7.96
CA ALA A 49 13.03 4.21 7.12
C ALA A 49 13.57 5.65 7.16
N SER A 50 13.87 6.17 8.35
CA SER A 50 14.46 7.50 8.52
C SER A 50 15.78 7.66 7.76
N LYS A 51 16.66 6.66 7.79
CA LYS A 51 17.94 6.69 7.05
C LYS A 51 17.77 6.70 5.53
N LYS A 52 16.61 6.24 5.03
CA LYS A 52 16.31 6.16 3.60
C LYS A 52 15.47 7.34 3.10
N ALA A 53 14.84 8.11 3.99
CA ALA A 53 13.88 9.16 3.65
C ALA A 53 14.43 10.24 2.68
N GLY A 54 15.75 10.45 2.65
CA GLY A 54 16.40 11.37 1.71
C GLY A 54 16.70 10.80 0.31
N ARG A 55 16.42 9.51 0.06
CA ARG A 55 16.66 8.89 -1.25
C ARG A 55 15.51 9.20 -2.19
N VAL A 56 15.84 9.42 -3.48
CA VAL A 56 14.82 9.69 -4.50
C VAL A 56 13.97 8.45 -4.73
N ALA A 57 12.67 8.59 -4.59
CA ALA A 57 11.67 7.57 -4.88
C ALA A 57 10.75 8.12 -5.99
N ALA A 58 11.08 7.83 -7.26
CA ALA A 58 10.40 8.34 -8.45
C ALA A 58 9.67 7.24 -9.23
N GLU A 59 9.98 5.97 -8.94
CA GLU A 59 9.31 4.81 -9.47
C GLU A 59 8.12 4.40 -8.57
N GLY A 60 7.56 3.23 -8.76
CA GLY A 60 6.47 2.70 -7.95
C GLY A 60 5.23 2.34 -8.77
N LEU A 61 4.06 2.42 -8.14
CA LEU A 61 2.77 2.08 -8.75
C LEU A 61 1.69 3.11 -8.44
N VAL A 62 0.74 3.19 -9.37
CA VAL A 62 -0.56 3.81 -9.18
C VAL A 62 -1.60 2.73 -8.97
N GLY A 63 -2.46 2.89 -7.96
CA GLY A 63 -3.66 2.09 -7.73
C GLY A 63 -4.91 2.87 -8.11
N VAL A 64 -5.82 2.23 -8.86
CA VAL A 64 -7.08 2.83 -9.32
C VAL A 64 -8.24 1.99 -8.83
N MET A 65 -9.07 2.55 -7.96
CA MET A 65 -10.24 1.88 -7.38
C MET A 65 -11.50 2.62 -7.80
N ALA A 66 -12.46 1.92 -8.40
CA ALA A 66 -13.75 2.48 -8.76
C ALA A 66 -14.89 1.56 -8.32
N SER A 67 -15.98 2.13 -7.81
CA SER A 67 -17.15 1.41 -7.35
C SER A 67 -18.41 2.26 -7.50
N GLY A 68 -19.23 1.94 -8.48
CA GLY A 68 -20.48 2.64 -8.78
C GLY A 68 -20.25 4.12 -9.09
N THR A 69 -20.65 4.98 -8.17
CA THR A 69 -20.59 6.45 -8.33
C THR A 69 -19.34 7.08 -7.72
N ARG A 70 -18.36 6.28 -7.25
CA ARG A 70 -17.15 6.77 -6.59
C ARG A 70 -15.91 6.09 -7.14
N GLY A 71 -14.81 6.82 -7.20
CA GLY A 71 -13.50 6.28 -7.52
C GLY A 71 -12.39 7.00 -6.77
N ALA A 72 -11.28 6.31 -6.53
CA ALA A 72 -10.06 6.87 -5.99
C ALA A 72 -8.84 6.37 -6.76
N VAL A 73 -7.85 7.23 -6.88
CA VAL A 73 -6.54 6.92 -7.43
C VAL A 73 -5.48 7.30 -6.40
N ILE A 74 -4.50 6.43 -6.20
CA ILE A 74 -3.36 6.68 -5.31
C ILE A 74 -2.05 6.44 -6.04
N GLU A 75 -1.01 7.13 -5.64
CA GLU A 75 0.36 6.92 -6.09
C GLU A 75 1.25 6.59 -4.89
N VAL A 76 1.92 5.45 -4.98
CA VAL A 76 2.93 5.02 -4.01
C VAL A 76 4.26 4.88 -4.74
N ASN A 77 5.21 5.73 -4.36
CA ASN A 77 6.53 5.73 -4.97
C ASN A 77 7.51 4.80 -4.26
N ALA A 78 8.50 4.31 -5.01
CA ALA A 78 9.65 3.53 -4.58
C ALA A 78 10.91 3.99 -5.32
N GLU A 79 12.10 3.54 -4.90
CA GLU A 79 13.37 3.94 -5.54
C GLU A 79 13.53 3.30 -6.94
N THR A 80 13.13 2.03 -7.10
CA THR A 80 13.32 1.27 -8.34
C THR A 80 12.02 0.67 -8.88
N ASP A 81 12.00 0.35 -10.17
CA ASP A 81 10.87 -0.29 -10.84
C ASP A 81 10.70 -1.77 -10.41
N PHE A 82 11.75 -2.41 -9.88
CA PHE A 82 11.68 -3.78 -9.35
C PHE A 82 10.68 -3.92 -8.22
N VAL A 83 10.54 -2.90 -7.36
CA VAL A 83 9.57 -2.89 -6.28
C VAL A 83 8.13 -2.98 -6.79
N GLY A 84 7.84 -2.42 -7.97
CA GLY A 84 6.53 -2.55 -8.62
C GLY A 84 6.11 -3.98 -8.93
N ARG A 85 7.07 -4.92 -8.99
CA ARG A 85 6.82 -6.37 -9.19
C ARG A 85 6.78 -7.16 -7.88
N ASN A 86 7.09 -6.53 -6.75
CA ASN A 86 7.07 -7.16 -5.45
C ASN A 86 5.63 -7.35 -4.96
N GLU A 87 5.26 -8.60 -4.64
CA GLU A 87 3.88 -8.95 -4.23
C GLU A 87 3.42 -8.22 -2.96
N GLN A 88 4.31 -8.01 -2.00
CA GLN A 88 3.97 -7.28 -0.77
C GLN A 88 3.69 -5.80 -1.06
N PHE A 89 4.47 -5.19 -1.96
CA PHE A 89 4.24 -3.82 -2.40
C PHE A 89 2.94 -3.69 -3.19
N GLN A 90 2.67 -4.60 -4.14
CA GLN A 90 1.41 -4.62 -4.88
C GLN A 90 0.21 -4.78 -3.96
N LYS A 91 0.27 -5.71 -3.00
CA LYS A 91 -0.77 -5.90 -1.98
C LYS A 91 -0.99 -4.64 -1.16
N PHE A 92 0.09 -3.97 -0.78
CA PHE A 92 0.02 -2.70 -0.05
C PHE A 92 -0.71 -1.63 -0.89
N VAL A 93 -0.27 -1.40 -2.14
CA VAL A 93 -0.88 -0.40 -3.03
C VAL A 93 -2.36 -0.68 -3.25
N GLY A 94 -2.73 -1.95 -3.54
CA GLY A 94 -4.13 -2.34 -3.73
C GLY A 94 -4.99 -2.15 -2.48
N THR A 95 -4.45 -2.46 -1.30
CA THR A 95 -5.16 -2.26 -0.02
C THR A 95 -5.34 -0.78 0.28
N VAL A 96 -4.29 0.02 0.12
CA VAL A 96 -4.34 1.47 0.36
C VAL A 96 -5.26 2.17 -0.64
N GLY A 97 -5.34 1.68 -1.88
CA GLY A 97 -6.30 2.18 -2.87
C GLY A 97 -7.75 2.04 -2.41
N LYS A 98 -8.12 0.89 -1.82
CA LYS A 98 -9.45 0.69 -1.24
C LYS A 98 -9.69 1.61 -0.04
N ILE A 99 -8.71 1.75 0.84
CA ILE A 99 -8.77 2.67 1.97
C ILE A 99 -8.92 4.12 1.49
N ALA A 100 -8.21 4.52 0.43
CA ALA A 100 -8.34 5.85 -0.15
C ALA A 100 -9.74 6.10 -0.74
N LEU A 101 -10.36 5.10 -1.37
CA LEU A 101 -11.74 5.18 -1.85
C LEU A 101 -12.71 5.44 -0.69
N ASP A 102 -12.55 4.73 0.42
CA ASP A 102 -13.40 4.90 1.61
C ASP A 102 -13.19 6.25 2.31
N ASN A 103 -11.98 6.82 2.21
CA ASN A 103 -11.64 8.13 2.76
C ASN A 103 -11.80 9.29 1.75
N GLY A 104 -12.45 9.06 0.59
CA GLY A 104 -12.71 10.10 -0.40
C GLY A 104 -11.44 10.71 -1.01
N GLY A 105 -10.35 9.94 -1.11
CA GLY A 105 -9.08 10.39 -1.67
C GLY A 105 -8.28 11.35 -0.76
N ASP A 106 -8.68 11.53 0.48
CA ASP A 106 -7.94 12.33 1.47
C ASP A 106 -6.67 11.57 1.89
N LEU A 107 -5.51 12.12 1.51
CA LEU A 107 -4.21 11.48 1.74
C LEU A 107 -3.90 11.32 3.23
N ALA A 108 -4.20 12.33 4.05
CA ALA A 108 -3.89 12.31 5.47
C ALA A 108 -4.77 11.30 6.22
N LYS A 109 -6.07 11.27 5.92
CA LYS A 109 -6.99 10.27 6.47
C LYS A 109 -6.60 8.86 6.02
N THR A 110 -6.22 8.70 4.76
CA THR A 110 -5.76 7.41 4.22
C THR A 110 -4.51 6.92 4.93
N ALA A 111 -3.52 7.81 5.16
CA ALA A 111 -2.28 7.45 5.86
C ALA A 111 -2.50 7.04 7.32
N ALA A 112 -3.45 7.68 8.01
CA ALA A 112 -3.79 7.41 9.40
C ALA A 112 -4.82 6.28 9.59
N ALA A 113 -5.42 5.78 8.50
CA ALA A 113 -6.42 4.71 8.58
C ALA A 113 -5.78 3.37 8.97
N ALA A 114 -6.53 2.55 9.70
CA ALA A 114 -6.10 1.20 10.07
C ALA A 114 -5.81 0.34 8.83
N TYR A 115 -4.62 -0.26 8.79
CA TYR A 115 -4.27 -1.23 7.75
C TYR A 115 -4.75 -2.63 8.15
N PRO A 116 -5.57 -3.31 7.34
CA PRO A 116 -6.16 -4.58 7.71
C PRO A 116 -5.15 -5.67 8.05
N GLY A 117 -5.39 -6.38 9.15
CA GLY A 117 -4.64 -7.58 9.52
C GLY A 117 -3.25 -7.36 10.14
N THR A 118 -2.85 -6.11 10.42
CA THR A 118 -1.49 -5.84 10.94
C THR A 118 -1.45 -5.11 12.28
N GLY A 119 -2.58 -4.56 12.75
CA GLY A 119 -2.62 -3.72 13.95
C GLY A 119 -1.91 -2.37 13.80
N ARG A 120 -1.49 -2.02 12.58
CA ARG A 120 -0.85 -0.74 12.21
C ARG A 120 -1.81 0.13 11.40
N ASP A 121 -1.53 1.42 11.33
CA ASP A 121 -2.08 2.28 10.30
C ASP A 121 -1.32 2.13 8.96
N VAL A 122 -1.81 2.76 7.91
CA VAL A 122 -1.19 2.72 6.57
C VAL A 122 0.24 3.25 6.60
N GLN A 123 0.50 4.33 7.35
CA GLN A 123 1.85 4.91 7.46
C GLN A 123 2.81 3.97 8.19
N GLY A 124 2.35 3.29 9.22
CA GLY A 124 3.12 2.28 9.95
C GLY A 124 3.42 1.05 9.10
N GLU A 125 2.47 0.61 8.27
CA GLU A 125 2.70 -0.48 7.32
C GLU A 125 3.67 -0.08 6.21
N LEU A 126 3.60 1.14 5.69
CA LEU A 126 4.57 1.68 4.74
C LEU A 126 5.99 1.66 5.33
N THR A 127 6.13 2.10 6.59
CA THR A 127 7.40 2.06 7.33
C THR A 127 7.95 0.63 7.46
N ASN A 128 7.06 -0.33 7.73
CA ASN A 128 7.41 -1.74 7.78
C ASN A 128 7.90 -2.27 6.41
N LEU A 129 7.26 -1.87 5.31
CA LEU A 129 7.69 -2.23 3.96
C LEU A 129 9.06 -1.63 3.61
N ILE A 130 9.32 -0.38 3.97
CA ILE A 130 10.64 0.26 3.78
C ILE A 130 11.74 -0.53 4.50
N ALA A 131 11.46 -1.01 5.70
CA ALA A 131 12.40 -1.84 6.45
C ALA A 131 12.61 -3.22 5.82
N THR A 132 11.53 -3.83 5.32
CA THR A 132 11.51 -5.22 4.84
C THR A 132 12.06 -5.34 3.42
N ILE A 133 11.63 -4.46 2.51
CA ILE A 133 12.06 -4.44 1.10
C ILE A 133 13.42 -3.75 0.97
N GLY A 134 13.69 -2.75 1.82
CA GLY A 134 15.01 -2.11 1.87
C GLY A 134 15.15 -0.86 1.00
N GLU A 135 14.08 -0.37 0.40
CA GLU A 135 14.03 0.86 -0.40
C GLU A 135 13.23 1.96 0.29
N ASN A 136 13.51 3.22 -0.05
CA ASN A 136 12.65 4.35 0.31
C ASN A 136 11.31 4.24 -0.43
N MET A 137 10.22 4.50 0.26
CA MET A 137 8.89 4.51 -0.30
C MET A 137 8.09 5.67 0.28
N SER A 138 7.13 6.18 -0.49
CA SER A 138 6.24 7.24 -0.01
C SER A 138 4.83 7.07 -0.57
N LEU A 139 3.83 7.31 0.27
CA LEU A 139 2.47 7.56 -0.17
C LEU A 139 2.43 9.01 -0.70
N ARG A 140 2.53 9.15 -2.02
CA ARG A 140 2.84 10.41 -2.69
C ARG A 140 1.63 11.32 -2.78
N ARG A 141 0.50 10.80 -3.28
CA ARG A 141 -0.74 11.53 -3.48
C ARG A 141 -1.93 10.59 -3.62
N ALA A 142 -3.10 11.12 -3.36
CA ALA A 142 -4.38 10.48 -3.62
C ALA A 142 -5.36 11.52 -4.17
N ALA A 143 -6.33 11.06 -4.95
CA ALA A 143 -7.44 11.88 -5.44
C ALA A 143 -8.67 10.99 -5.60
N SER A 144 -9.85 11.58 -5.59
CA SER A 144 -11.12 10.89 -5.82
C SER A 144 -12.04 11.68 -6.73
N LEU A 145 -12.94 10.95 -7.38
CA LEU A 145 -14.10 11.49 -8.09
C LEU A 145 -15.36 10.83 -7.56
N SER A 146 -16.45 11.58 -7.52
CA SER A 146 -17.77 11.05 -7.21
C SER A 146 -18.84 11.81 -7.98
N VAL A 147 -19.94 11.12 -8.27
CA VAL A 147 -21.14 11.70 -8.91
C VAL A 147 -22.37 11.33 -8.08
N SER A 148 -23.41 12.17 -8.12
CA SER A 148 -24.67 11.90 -7.43
C SER A 148 -25.47 10.80 -8.10
N ASP A 149 -25.52 10.83 -9.44
CA ASP A 149 -26.14 9.84 -10.29
C ASP A 149 -25.32 9.67 -11.56
N GLY A 150 -24.83 8.45 -11.81
CA GLY A 150 -23.91 8.24 -12.92
C GLY A 150 -22.98 7.07 -12.67
N VAL A 151 -21.77 7.18 -13.17
CA VAL A 151 -20.74 6.15 -13.04
C VAL A 151 -19.36 6.78 -12.93
N VAL A 152 -18.51 6.19 -12.09
CA VAL A 152 -17.07 6.44 -12.10
C VAL A 152 -16.37 5.17 -12.53
N VAL A 153 -15.52 5.28 -13.54
CA VAL A 153 -14.70 4.17 -14.04
C VAL A 153 -13.23 4.50 -13.93
N GLY A 154 -12.42 3.46 -13.76
CA GLY A 154 -10.97 3.55 -13.70
C GLY A 154 -10.32 2.85 -14.88
N TYR A 155 -9.20 3.40 -15.32
CA TYR A 155 -8.31 2.78 -16.30
C TYR A 155 -6.89 2.78 -15.77
N THR A 156 -6.20 1.65 -15.92
CA THR A 156 -4.81 1.49 -15.52
C THR A 156 -3.96 1.16 -16.74
N HIS A 157 -3.01 2.04 -17.07
CA HIS A 157 -2.08 1.82 -18.17
C HIS A 157 -0.80 1.15 -17.66
N ASN A 158 -0.21 0.28 -18.51
CA ASN A 158 0.93 -0.57 -18.15
C ASN A 158 0.66 -1.33 -16.83
N ALA A 159 -0.49 -2.00 -16.80
CA ALA A 159 -0.93 -2.76 -15.64
C ALA A 159 0.07 -3.89 -15.31
N VAL A 160 0.42 -4.01 -14.04
CA VAL A 160 1.26 -5.10 -13.50
C VAL A 160 0.43 -6.10 -12.71
N ALA A 161 -0.74 -5.68 -12.23
CA ALA A 161 -1.75 -6.48 -11.55
C ALA A 161 -3.12 -5.80 -11.76
N PRO A 162 -4.26 -6.45 -11.43
CA PRO A 162 -5.57 -5.81 -11.48
C PRO A 162 -5.55 -4.48 -10.70
N ASP A 163 -6.03 -3.41 -11.35
CA ASP A 163 -6.13 -2.05 -10.80
C ASP A 163 -4.79 -1.39 -10.41
N LEU A 164 -3.64 -1.99 -10.75
CA LEU A 164 -2.31 -1.49 -10.42
C LEU A 164 -1.45 -1.35 -11.67
N GLY A 165 -0.85 -0.19 -11.86
CA GLY A 165 0.02 0.07 -13.03
C GLY A 165 0.87 1.32 -12.87
N LYS A 166 1.36 1.83 -14.00
CA LYS A 166 2.24 3.02 -14.02
C LYS A 166 1.46 4.33 -14.18
N ILE A 167 0.30 4.29 -14.81
CA ILE A 167 -0.58 5.44 -14.99
C ILE A 167 -2.00 5.01 -14.62
N GLY A 168 -2.68 5.82 -13.85
CA GLY A 168 -4.08 5.62 -13.48
C GLY A 168 -4.93 6.80 -13.91
N VAL A 169 -6.11 6.51 -14.45
CA VAL A 169 -7.10 7.50 -14.86
C VAL A 169 -8.42 7.17 -14.18
N LEU A 170 -9.10 8.19 -13.67
CA LEU A 170 -10.50 8.13 -13.25
C LEU A 170 -11.31 9.03 -14.17
N VAL A 171 -12.44 8.53 -14.64
CA VAL A 171 -13.42 9.30 -15.39
C VAL A 171 -14.78 9.18 -14.70
N ALA A 172 -15.45 10.30 -14.50
CA ALA A 172 -16.74 10.37 -13.87
C ALA A 172 -17.77 10.95 -14.87
N LEU A 173 -18.87 10.24 -15.09
CA LEU A 173 -20.00 10.70 -15.86
C LEU A 173 -21.22 10.84 -14.95
N GLU A 174 -21.74 12.04 -14.84
CA GLU A 174 -23.02 12.30 -14.17
C GLU A 174 -24.15 12.21 -15.19
N SER A 175 -25.05 11.24 -15.02
CA SER A 175 -26.14 10.96 -15.94
C SER A 175 -27.15 10.00 -15.33
N THR A 176 -28.43 10.21 -15.62
CA THR A 176 -29.52 9.28 -15.31
C THR A 176 -29.64 8.09 -16.27
N GLY A 177 -28.79 8.03 -17.29
CA GLY A 177 -28.79 6.97 -18.30
C GLY A 177 -28.38 5.59 -17.80
N ASP A 178 -28.41 4.61 -18.69
CA ASP A 178 -28.00 3.23 -18.39
C ASP A 178 -26.54 3.16 -17.97
N LYS A 179 -26.29 2.74 -16.73
CA LYS A 179 -24.97 2.75 -16.10
C LYS A 179 -23.96 1.84 -16.82
N ALA A 180 -24.40 0.70 -17.37
CA ALA A 180 -23.54 -0.21 -18.11
C ALA A 180 -23.07 0.42 -19.44
N LYS A 181 -23.96 1.11 -20.15
CA LYS A 181 -23.61 1.83 -21.37
C LYS A 181 -22.69 3.01 -21.09
N LEU A 182 -22.94 3.74 -19.98
CA LEU A 182 -22.08 4.84 -19.55
C LEU A 182 -20.66 4.34 -19.22
N ALA A 183 -20.53 3.25 -18.46
CA ALA A 183 -19.24 2.66 -18.12
C ALA A 183 -18.47 2.18 -19.38
N ALA A 184 -19.14 1.54 -20.32
CA ALA A 184 -18.53 1.08 -21.57
C ALA A 184 -18.04 2.25 -22.46
N PHE A 185 -18.76 3.36 -22.47
CA PHE A 185 -18.37 4.57 -23.21
C PHE A 185 -17.10 5.23 -22.63
N GLU A 186 -16.98 5.26 -21.32
CA GLU A 186 -15.85 5.85 -20.59
C GLU A 186 -14.56 5.06 -20.79
N ILE A 187 -14.61 3.72 -20.72
CA ILE A 187 -13.44 2.85 -20.93
C ILE A 187 -12.85 3.10 -22.34
N GLY A 188 -13.69 3.31 -23.35
CA GLY A 188 -13.25 3.62 -24.71
C GLY A 188 -12.49 4.95 -24.81
N ARG A 189 -12.78 5.93 -23.95
CA ARG A 189 -12.10 7.24 -23.93
C ARG A 189 -10.79 7.24 -23.13
N ALA A 190 -10.67 6.39 -22.14
CA ALA A 190 -9.45 6.28 -21.36
C ALA A 190 -8.29 5.62 -22.13
N HIS A 191 -8.57 5.02 -23.29
CA HIS A 191 -7.60 4.32 -24.13
C HIS A 191 -7.01 5.19 -25.28
N VAL A 192 -7.40 6.45 -25.42
CA VAL A 192 -6.96 7.33 -26.52
C VAL A 192 -5.78 8.21 -26.11
#